data_5c91923298e11e6e132cdeabcff5952f
#
_entry.id   5c91923298e11e6e132cdeabcff5952f
#
_cell.length_a   1.000
_cell.length_b   1.000
_cell.length_c   1.000
_cell.angle_alpha   90.00
_cell.angle_beta   90.00
_cell.angle_gamma   90.00
#
_symmetry.space_group_name_H-M   'P 1'
#
loop_
_entity.id
_entity.type
_entity.pdbx_description
1 polymer ?
#
loop_
_entity_poly.entity_id
_entity_poly.type
_entity_poly.pdbx_seq_one_letter_code
_entity_poly.pdbx_strand_id
1 'polypeptide(L)'
;MSLPPLAAYPALRLRRLRQADWTRRLVRETVLTPNDLIWSAIVHDGEGLIPVPSMPGVHRWSVAEAAKAAKEAERLGIPAIAIFPHVDGAAKDAAGSGAADPDGLIPRAVKAMKDAAPNVGVMCDVALDPFTDHGHDGVVENGRILNDPTIERLIEQGLMQAAAGADILAPSDMMDGRVGALRAALEAGSFQDVMIMSYAAKYASAFYGPYREAIGSAKLAAGQGDKKTYQMDPANTDEALREVALDIAEGADMVMVKPGLPYLDIVQRIAQTFSMPTYAFQVSGEYAMLMAAAQNGWLDEERAILESLTAFKRAGAGTITYFAPRAARLLGA
;
A
#
# COMPACT_ATOMS: atom_id res chain seq x y z
N MET A 1 -12.74 23.02 -16.78
CA MET A 1 -12.17 24.30 -17.26
C MET A 1 -12.15 24.28 -18.77
N SER A 2 -12.69 25.33 -19.45
CA SER A 2 -12.50 25.50 -20.89
C SER A 2 -11.07 26.00 -21.13
N LEU A 3 -10.38 25.43 -22.11
CA LEU A 3 -9.07 25.95 -22.52
C LEU A 3 -9.25 27.35 -23.12
N PRO A 4 -8.31 28.29 -22.85
CA PRO A 4 -8.31 29.57 -23.53
C PRO A 4 -8.12 29.38 -25.04
N PRO A 5 -8.56 30.32 -25.87
CA PRO A 5 -8.35 30.24 -27.31
C PRO A 5 -6.85 30.18 -27.62
N LEU A 6 -6.43 29.11 -28.32
CA LEU A 6 -5.04 28.89 -28.68
C LEU A 6 -4.73 29.55 -30.03
N ALA A 7 -3.51 30.09 -30.17
CA ALA A 7 -3.02 30.57 -31.45
C ALA A 7 -2.92 29.43 -32.47
N ALA A 8 -3.19 29.72 -33.73
CA ALA A 8 -3.08 28.75 -34.81
C ALA A 8 -1.60 28.53 -35.24
N TYR A 9 -1.36 27.40 -35.90
CA TYR A 9 -0.12 27.20 -36.63
C TYR A 9 0.09 28.26 -37.71
N PRO A 10 1.32 28.77 -37.89
CA PRO A 10 2.60 28.42 -37.29
C PRO A 10 2.96 29.17 -36.00
N ALA A 11 2.13 30.10 -35.52
CA ALA A 11 2.43 30.89 -34.31
C ALA A 11 2.57 29.98 -33.08
N LEU A 12 1.67 29.03 -32.90
CA LEU A 12 1.78 28.00 -31.85
C LEU A 12 2.44 26.72 -32.41
N ARG A 13 3.52 26.29 -31.79
CA ARG A 13 4.23 25.04 -32.07
C ARG A 13 4.64 24.39 -30.76
N LEU A 14 3.86 23.44 -30.25
CA LEU A 14 4.11 22.75 -28.98
C LEU A 14 5.43 21.98 -28.99
N ARG A 15 5.95 21.55 -30.15
CA ARG A 15 7.25 20.88 -30.27
C ARG A 15 8.44 21.75 -29.88
N ARG A 16 8.32 23.07 -29.80
CA ARG A 16 9.42 23.96 -29.37
C ARG A 16 9.94 23.57 -27.98
N LEU A 17 9.02 23.25 -27.06
CA LEU A 17 9.35 22.90 -25.68
C LEU A 17 9.92 21.47 -25.52
N ARG A 18 9.94 20.68 -26.62
CA ARG A 18 10.43 19.29 -26.62
C ARG A 18 11.80 19.11 -27.27
N GLN A 19 12.35 20.14 -27.91
CA GLN A 19 13.53 20.05 -28.78
C GLN A 19 14.81 19.69 -28.04
N ALA A 20 14.99 20.18 -26.81
CA ALA A 20 16.18 19.95 -26.01
C ALA A 20 15.80 19.43 -24.61
N ASP A 21 16.77 18.78 -23.93
CA ASP A 21 16.55 18.28 -22.58
C ASP A 21 16.23 19.40 -21.60
N TRP A 22 17.01 20.50 -21.64
CA TRP A 22 16.77 21.62 -20.75
C TRP A 22 15.41 22.27 -20.93
N THR A 23 14.86 22.32 -22.15
CA THR A 23 13.49 22.83 -22.37
C THR A 23 12.45 21.92 -21.77
N ARG A 24 12.60 20.58 -21.91
CA ARG A 24 11.69 19.61 -21.29
C ARG A 24 11.73 19.70 -19.77
N ARG A 25 12.94 19.86 -19.17
CA ARG A 25 13.08 20.05 -17.70
C ARG A 25 12.42 21.35 -17.23
N LEU A 26 12.60 22.44 -18.00
CA LEU A 26 12.05 23.76 -17.64
C LEU A 26 10.52 23.77 -17.54
N VAL A 27 9.83 22.98 -18.39
CA VAL A 27 8.36 22.95 -18.46
C VAL A 27 7.76 21.68 -17.83
N ARG A 28 8.55 20.91 -17.10
CA ARG A 28 8.09 19.72 -16.44
C ARG A 28 7.12 20.06 -15.31
N GLU A 29 5.90 19.53 -15.37
CA GLU A 29 4.83 19.79 -14.39
C GLU A 29 4.93 18.87 -13.17
N THR A 30 5.45 17.65 -13.35
CA THR A 30 5.52 16.63 -12.30
C THR A 30 6.96 16.22 -12.05
N VAL A 31 7.40 16.30 -10.80
CA VAL A 31 8.72 15.87 -10.36
C VAL A 31 8.56 14.77 -9.31
N LEU A 32 9.05 13.58 -9.63
CA LEU A 32 9.09 12.45 -8.71
C LEU A 32 10.33 12.59 -7.81
N THR A 33 10.16 12.33 -6.51
CA THR A 33 11.23 12.35 -5.51
C THR A 33 11.08 11.13 -4.58
N PRO A 34 12.10 10.77 -3.79
CA PRO A 34 11.97 9.73 -2.77
C PRO A 34 10.84 10.00 -1.75
N ASN A 35 10.50 11.26 -1.50
CA ASN A 35 9.41 11.65 -0.59
C ASN A 35 8.01 11.22 -1.08
N ASP A 36 7.89 10.84 -2.34
CA ASP A 36 6.64 10.35 -2.92
C ASP A 36 6.45 8.83 -2.76
N LEU A 37 7.42 8.15 -2.13
CA LEU A 37 7.50 6.70 -2.07
C LEU A 37 7.33 6.17 -0.65
N ILE A 38 6.55 5.09 -0.50
CA ILE A 38 6.53 4.25 0.68
C ILE A 38 7.02 2.86 0.25
N TRP A 39 8.02 2.32 0.97
CA TRP A 39 8.59 1.03 0.62
C TRP A 39 7.73 -0.11 1.15
N SER A 40 7.10 -0.88 0.25
CA SER A 40 6.34 -2.08 0.63
C SER A 40 7.29 -3.24 0.93
N ALA A 41 7.11 -3.88 2.08
CA ALA A 41 7.97 -4.94 2.57
C ALA A 41 7.18 -6.07 3.23
N ILE A 42 7.73 -7.28 3.15
CA ILE A 42 7.16 -8.47 3.78
C ILE A 42 8.10 -8.93 4.87
N VAL A 43 7.59 -9.15 6.07
CA VAL A 43 8.38 -9.64 7.21
C VAL A 43 8.01 -11.08 7.55
N HIS A 44 8.99 -11.86 8.06
CA HIS A 44 8.80 -13.26 8.48
C HIS A 44 9.51 -13.53 9.80
N ASP A 45 9.11 -14.59 10.48
CA ASP A 45 9.60 -14.96 11.81
C ASP A 45 10.85 -15.89 11.79
N GLY A 46 11.55 -15.94 10.68
CA GLY A 46 12.80 -16.71 10.53
C GLY A 46 14.03 -15.82 10.55
N GLU A 47 15.12 -16.31 9.99
CA GLU A 47 16.39 -15.59 9.87
C GLU A 47 16.65 -15.15 8.42
N GLY A 48 17.35 -14.01 8.27
CA GLY A 48 17.87 -13.51 6.99
C GLY A 48 16.79 -13.08 5.99
N LEU A 49 17.09 -13.28 4.71
CA LEU A 49 16.28 -12.92 3.58
C LEU A 49 15.76 -14.17 2.84
N ILE A 50 14.45 -14.26 2.62
CA ILE A 50 13.83 -15.34 1.85
C ILE A 50 13.27 -14.77 0.56
N PRO A 51 13.75 -15.19 -0.63
CA PRO A 51 13.24 -14.64 -1.89
C PRO A 51 11.77 -15.00 -2.12
N VAL A 52 11.03 -14.09 -2.79
CA VAL A 52 9.68 -14.33 -3.27
C VAL A 52 9.76 -14.70 -4.77
N PRO A 53 9.56 -15.97 -5.15
CA PRO A 53 9.79 -16.43 -6.52
C PRO A 53 9.00 -15.67 -7.58
N SER A 54 7.74 -15.34 -7.32
CA SER A 54 6.87 -14.59 -8.23
C SER A 54 7.17 -13.08 -8.31
N MET A 55 8.12 -12.59 -7.48
CA MET A 55 8.49 -11.17 -7.43
C MET A 55 10.02 -11.03 -7.44
N PRO A 56 10.69 -11.13 -8.59
CA PRO A 56 12.16 -11.10 -8.70
C PRO A 56 12.78 -9.88 -8.02
N GLY A 57 13.73 -10.11 -7.09
CA GLY A 57 14.37 -9.05 -6.31
C GLY A 57 13.65 -8.63 -5.04
N VAL A 58 12.43 -9.14 -4.78
CA VAL A 58 11.71 -8.96 -3.52
C VAL A 58 12.01 -10.14 -2.59
N HIS A 59 12.22 -9.83 -1.31
CA HIS A 59 12.48 -10.81 -0.27
C HIS A 59 11.53 -10.58 0.91
N ARG A 60 11.25 -11.66 1.63
CA ARG A 60 10.72 -11.59 2.99
C ARG A 60 11.89 -11.32 3.93
N TRP A 61 11.71 -10.41 4.86
CA TRP A 61 12.75 -9.98 5.78
C TRP A 61 12.56 -10.58 7.16
N SER A 62 13.61 -11.10 7.77
CA SER A 62 13.60 -11.30 9.21
C SER A 62 13.49 -9.97 9.95
N VAL A 63 13.17 -9.98 11.24
CA VAL A 63 13.14 -8.78 12.08
C VAL A 63 14.47 -7.99 12.01
N ALA A 64 15.61 -8.71 12.02
CA ALA A 64 16.93 -8.08 11.90
C ALA A 64 17.15 -7.42 10.52
N GLU A 65 16.67 -8.03 9.44
CA GLU A 65 16.76 -7.44 8.10
C GLU A 65 15.80 -6.25 7.94
N ALA A 66 14.62 -6.26 8.58
CA ALA A 66 13.72 -5.12 8.62
C ALA A 66 14.37 -3.90 9.27
N ALA A 67 15.11 -4.08 10.36
CA ALA A 67 15.89 -3.02 11.00
C ALA A 67 16.98 -2.43 10.09
N LYS A 68 17.66 -3.28 9.29
CA LYS A 68 18.62 -2.81 8.28
C LYS A 68 17.96 -2.05 7.15
N ALA A 69 16.80 -2.52 6.71
CA ALA A 69 16.03 -1.86 5.66
C ALA A 69 15.50 -0.48 6.11
N ALA A 70 15.15 -0.31 7.39
CA ALA A 70 14.79 0.99 7.95
C ALA A 70 15.94 2.01 7.84
N LYS A 71 17.18 1.61 8.17
CA LYS A 71 18.39 2.45 7.98
C LYS A 71 18.64 2.77 6.50
N GLU A 72 18.41 1.81 5.62
CA GLU A 72 18.57 2.04 4.18
C GLU A 72 17.48 2.99 3.64
N ALA A 73 16.23 2.90 4.12
CA ALA A 73 15.18 3.84 3.79
C ALA A 73 15.54 5.28 4.22
N GLU A 74 16.05 5.44 5.44
CA GLU A 74 16.52 6.74 5.94
C GLU A 74 17.66 7.30 5.05
N ARG A 75 18.65 6.47 4.70
CA ARG A 75 19.76 6.86 3.81
C ARG A 75 19.29 7.26 2.41
N LEU A 76 18.25 6.62 1.89
CA LEU A 76 17.66 6.88 0.57
C LEU A 76 16.62 8.00 0.59
N GLY A 77 16.33 8.62 1.74
CA GLY A 77 15.32 9.65 1.88
C GLY A 77 13.89 9.13 1.65
N ILE A 78 13.65 7.82 1.81
CA ILE A 78 12.31 7.23 1.74
C ILE A 78 11.63 7.45 3.09
N PRO A 79 10.47 8.15 3.16
CA PRO A 79 9.90 8.59 4.43
C PRO A 79 9.27 7.48 5.26
N ALA A 80 8.80 6.39 4.65
CA ALA A 80 8.11 5.33 5.38
C ALA A 80 8.26 3.95 4.72
N ILE A 81 8.11 2.91 5.55
CA ILE A 81 8.04 1.51 5.12
C ILE A 81 6.69 0.94 5.56
N ALA A 82 5.98 0.31 4.62
CA ALA A 82 4.76 -0.45 4.87
C ALA A 82 5.10 -1.94 5.03
N ILE A 83 4.81 -2.52 6.20
CA ILE A 83 5.16 -3.92 6.51
C ILE A 83 3.93 -4.83 6.50
N PHE A 84 4.12 -6.02 5.93
CA PHE A 84 3.11 -7.08 5.82
C PHE A 84 3.67 -8.38 6.38
N PRO A 85 2.98 -9.08 7.29
CA PRO A 85 3.50 -10.31 7.86
C PRO A 85 3.33 -11.50 6.91
N HIS A 86 4.37 -12.35 6.83
CA HIS A 86 4.26 -13.72 6.37
C HIS A 86 4.15 -14.62 7.60
N VAL A 87 3.01 -15.26 7.77
CA VAL A 87 2.73 -16.17 8.90
C VAL A 87 2.66 -17.60 8.39
N ASP A 88 3.37 -18.51 9.06
CA ASP A 88 3.32 -19.94 8.74
C ASP A 88 1.93 -20.52 8.98
N GLY A 89 1.51 -21.46 8.13
CA GLY A 89 0.17 -22.03 8.20
C GLY A 89 -0.17 -22.67 9.55
N ALA A 90 0.83 -23.22 10.25
CA ALA A 90 0.65 -23.83 11.58
C ALA A 90 0.34 -22.81 12.70
N ALA A 91 0.63 -21.52 12.47
CA ALA A 91 0.36 -20.43 13.41
C ALA A 91 -0.93 -19.67 13.08
N LYS A 92 -1.71 -20.13 12.10
CA LYS A 92 -2.98 -19.53 11.69
C LYS A 92 -4.16 -20.26 12.31
N ASP A 93 -5.22 -19.50 12.60
CA ASP A 93 -6.49 -20.07 13.06
C ASP A 93 -7.69 -19.36 12.43
N ALA A 94 -8.90 -19.87 12.65
CA ALA A 94 -10.11 -19.30 12.06
C ALA A 94 -10.46 -17.89 12.60
N ALA A 95 -9.97 -17.53 13.76
CA ALA A 95 -10.20 -16.23 14.40
C ALA A 95 -9.12 -15.18 14.06
N GLY A 96 -8.01 -15.60 13.43
CA GLY A 96 -6.86 -14.74 13.20
C GLY A 96 -6.23 -14.22 14.50
N SER A 97 -6.21 -15.05 15.57
CA SER A 97 -5.85 -14.61 16.92
C SER A 97 -4.41 -14.06 17.01
N GLY A 98 -3.49 -14.52 16.16
CA GLY A 98 -2.13 -13.99 16.07
C GLY A 98 -2.03 -12.52 15.63
N ALA A 99 -3.12 -11.93 15.11
CA ALA A 99 -3.14 -10.54 14.66
C ALA A 99 -2.96 -9.52 15.81
N ALA A 100 -3.38 -9.88 17.02
CA ALA A 100 -3.31 -9.02 18.21
C ALA A 100 -2.26 -9.48 19.24
N ASP A 101 -1.37 -10.41 18.86
CA ASP A 101 -0.30 -10.91 19.76
C ASP A 101 0.76 -9.82 19.99
N PRO A 102 0.92 -9.31 21.25
CA PRO A 102 1.88 -8.24 21.55
C PRO A 102 3.35 -8.69 21.42
N ASP A 103 3.64 -9.98 21.48
CA ASP A 103 4.96 -10.58 21.29
C ASP A 103 5.14 -11.15 19.86
N GLY A 104 4.14 -10.92 19.00
CA GLY A 104 4.10 -11.42 17.63
C GLY A 104 5.14 -10.78 16.71
N LEU A 105 5.13 -11.21 15.45
CA LEU A 105 6.09 -10.78 14.43
C LEU A 105 6.03 -9.25 14.19
N ILE A 106 4.83 -8.68 14.03
CA ILE A 106 4.65 -7.26 13.68
C ILE A 106 5.16 -6.34 14.78
N PRO A 107 4.76 -6.46 16.07
CA PRO A 107 5.29 -5.56 17.12
C PRO A 107 6.82 -5.68 17.28
N ARG A 108 7.41 -6.87 17.13
CA ARG A 108 8.87 -7.02 17.15
C ARG A 108 9.56 -6.33 15.98
N ALA A 109 8.97 -6.42 14.76
CA ALA A 109 9.49 -5.75 13.57
C ALA A 109 9.39 -4.22 13.70
N VAL A 110 8.23 -3.70 14.12
CA VAL A 110 8.01 -2.26 14.36
C VAL A 110 9.07 -1.72 15.33
N LYS A 111 9.21 -2.35 16.50
CA LYS A 111 10.18 -1.93 17.51
C LYS A 111 11.61 -1.92 16.96
N ALA A 112 12.04 -2.99 16.30
CA ALA A 112 13.38 -3.10 15.74
C ALA A 112 13.65 -2.05 14.65
N MET A 113 12.66 -1.71 13.83
CA MET A 113 12.77 -0.67 12.81
C MET A 113 12.84 0.73 13.43
N LYS A 114 11.99 1.04 14.42
CA LYS A 114 11.99 2.33 15.13
C LYS A 114 13.27 2.53 15.93
N ASP A 115 13.80 1.50 16.58
CA ASP A 115 15.09 1.54 17.28
C ASP A 115 16.26 1.79 16.30
N ALA A 116 16.16 1.27 15.07
CA ALA A 116 17.22 1.38 14.06
C ALA A 116 17.21 2.71 13.29
N ALA A 117 16.04 3.25 12.99
CA ALA A 117 15.82 4.47 12.20
C ALA A 117 14.55 5.20 12.69
N PRO A 118 14.62 5.95 13.81
CA PRO A 118 13.45 6.58 14.43
C PRO A 118 12.75 7.62 13.54
N ASN A 119 13.45 8.16 12.55
CA ASN A 119 12.92 9.16 11.61
C ASN A 119 12.22 8.56 10.39
N VAL A 120 12.20 7.24 10.25
CA VAL A 120 11.45 6.54 9.21
C VAL A 120 10.10 6.09 9.77
N GLY A 121 9.01 6.47 9.11
CA GLY A 121 7.68 6.05 9.50
C GLY A 121 7.47 4.55 9.26
N VAL A 122 6.83 3.87 10.20
CA VAL A 122 6.43 2.47 10.06
C VAL A 122 4.92 2.40 9.90
N MET A 123 4.48 1.91 8.74
CA MET A 123 3.08 1.69 8.40
C MET A 123 2.76 0.20 8.57
N CYS A 124 1.73 -0.11 9.36
CA CYS A 124 1.25 -1.46 9.57
C CYS A 124 -0.08 -1.70 8.87
N ASP A 125 -0.18 -2.82 8.18
CA ASP A 125 -1.45 -3.32 7.65
C ASP A 125 -2.36 -3.78 8.79
N VAL A 126 -3.63 -3.39 8.75
CA VAL A 126 -4.65 -3.84 9.70
C VAL A 126 -5.66 -4.69 8.94
N ALA A 127 -5.47 -6.01 9.01
CA ALA A 127 -6.31 -7.02 8.38
C ALA A 127 -6.02 -8.40 8.96
N LEU A 128 -6.95 -9.33 8.86
CA LEU A 128 -6.80 -10.65 9.45
C LEU A 128 -6.29 -11.72 8.48
N ASP A 129 -6.28 -11.48 7.17
CA ASP A 129 -5.96 -12.52 6.16
C ASP A 129 -4.54 -13.13 6.27
N PRO A 130 -3.50 -12.46 6.80
CA PRO A 130 -2.24 -13.13 7.08
C PRO A 130 -2.31 -14.14 8.23
N PHE A 131 -3.27 -13.99 9.13
CA PHE A 131 -3.39 -14.74 10.38
C PHE A 131 -4.52 -15.77 10.36
N THR A 132 -5.46 -15.68 9.40
CA THR A 132 -6.57 -16.62 9.26
C THR A 132 -6.17 -17.84 8.42
N ASP A 133 -6.66 -19.01 8.80
CA ASP A 133 -6.44 -20.27 8.08
C ASP A 133 -7.26 -20.36 6.78
N HIS A 134 -8.36 -19.61 6.70
CA HIS A 134 -9.24 -19.51 5.52
C HIS A 134 -8.84 -18.38 4.55
N GLY A 135 -7.93 -17.45 4.93
CA GLY A 135 -7.40 -16.40 4.05
C GLY A 135 -8.32 -15.22 3.75
N HIS A 136 -9.44 -15.06 4.46
CA HIS A 136 -10.27 -13.86 4.41
C HIS A 136 -9.75 -12.78 5.36
N ASP A 137 -10.03 -11.50 5.02
CA ASP A 137 -9.61 -10.34 5.80
C ASP A 137 -10.46 -10.14 7.08
N GLY A 138 -11.52 -10.92 7.29
CA GLY A 138 -12.43 -10.83 8.42
C GLY A 138 -12.85 -12.17 9.00
N VAL A 139 -13.61 -12.12 10.09
CA VAL A 139 -14.19 -13.27 10.78
C VAL A 139 -15.22 -13.97 9.90
N VAL A 140 -15.13 -15.29 9.78
CA VAL A 140 -16.05 -16.10 8.97
C VAL A 140 -16.94 -16.95 9.87
N GLU A 141 -18.26 -16.83 9.67
CA GLU A 141 -19.24 -17.71 10.29
C GLU A 141 -20.27 -18.20 9.24
N ASN A 142 -20.50 -19.51 9.19
CA ASN A 142 -21.43 -20.13 8.23
C ASN A 142 -21.19 -19.71 6.76
N GLY A 143 -19.93 -19.54 6.36
CA GLY A 143 -19.52 -19.11 5.02
C GLY A 143 -19.75 -17.62 4.71
N ARG A 144 -20.08 -16.80 5.71
CA ARG A 144 -20.26 -15.36 5.58
C ARG A 144 -19.17 -14.61 6.33
N ILE A 145 -18.67 -13.54 5.73
CA ILE A 145 -17.79 -12.59 6.40
C ILE A 145 -18.65 -11.69 7.28
N LEU A 146 -18.31 -11.59 8.57
CA LEU A 146 -19.03 -10.80 9.54
C LEU A 146 -18.35 -9.44 9.73
N ASN A 147 -19.07 -8.36 9.45
CA ASN A 147 -18.54 -6.99 9.55
C ASN A 147 -18.17 -6.62 10.99
N ASP A 148 -19.17 -6.55 11.88
CA ASP A 148 -18.99 -6.00 13.22
C ASP A 148 -18.03 -6.82 14.10
N PRO A 149 -18.09 -8.17 14.15
CA PRO A 149 -17.09 -8.95 14.85
C PRO A 149 -15.67 -8.81 14.29
N THR A 150 -15.55 -8.53 12.98
CA THR A 150 -14.23 -8.25 12.38
C THR A 150 -13.67 -6.93 12.90
N ILE A 151 -14.47 -5.87 12.96
CA ILE A 151 -14.05 -4.56 13.48
C ILE A 151 -13.50 -4.68 14.90
N GLU A 152 -14.12 -5.46 15.78
CA GLU A 152 -13.63 -5.69 17.15
C GLU A 152 -12.19 -6.24 17.14
N ARG A 153 -11.91 -7.21 16.25
CA ARG A 153 -10.57 -7.78 16.10
C ARG A 153 -9.56 -6.79 15.50
N LEU A 154 -10.01 -5.97 14.54
CA LEU A 154 -9.16 -4.93 13.94
C LEU A 154 -8.79 -3.84 14.95
N ILE A 155 -9.67 -3.50 15.88
CA ILE A 155 -9.36 -2.59 16.99
C ILE A 155 -8.26 -3.17 17.88
N GLU A 156 -8.37 -4.44 18.29
CA GLU A 156 -7.34 -5.13 19.08
C GLU A 156 -5.98 -5.11 18.36
N GLN A 157 -5.98 -5.45 17.06
CA GLN A 157 -4.78 -5.43 16.23
C GLN A 157 -4.18 -4.02 16.12
N GLY A 158 -5.00 -3.01 15.83
CA GLY A 158 -4.55 -1.63 15.67
C GLY A 158 -3.98 -1.04 16.94
N LEU A 159 -4.62 -1.26 18.09
CA LEU A 159 -4.10 -0.82 19.41
C LEU A 159 -2.77 -1.49 19.76
N MET A 160 -2.63 -2.79 19.47
CA MET A 160 -1.37 -3.52 19.67
C MET A 160 -0.25 -2.94 18.79
N GLN A 161 -0.54 -2.68 17.51
CA GLN A 161 0.44 -2.08 16.57
C GLN A 161 0.83 -0.65 17.01
N ALA A 162 -0.12 0.17 17.44
CA ALA A 162 0.13 1.51 17.96
C ALA A 162 1.02 1.45 19.23
N ALA A 163 0.72 0.54 20.15
CA ALA A 163 1.52 0.32 21.37
C ALA A 163 2.95 -0.16 21.06
N ALA A 164 3.16 -0.86 19.95
CA ALA A 164 4.47 -1.26 19.48
C ALA A 164 5.28 -0.11 18.85
N GLY A 165 4.65 1.05 18.56
CA GLY A 165 5.28 2.23 17.98
C GLY A 165 5.05 2.40 16.47
N ALA A 166 4.00 1.80 15.91
CA ALA A 166 3.59 2.07 14.53
C ALA A 166 3.15 3.54 14.39
N ASP A 167 3.61 4.20 13.33
CA ASP A 167 3.28 5.60 13.04
C ASP A 167 1.99 5.72 12.21
N ILE A 168 1.68 4.71 11.40
CA ILE A 168 0.53 4.69 10.49
C ILE A 168 -0.17 3.33 10.60
N LEU A 169 -1.46 3.34 10.86
CA LEU A 169 -2.32 2.17 10.70
C LEU A 169 -3.04 2.22 9.36
N ALA A 170 -3.03 1.10 8.63
CA ALA A 170 -3.62 1.05 7.29
C ALA A 170 -4.64 -0.10 7.19
N PRO A 171 -5.91 0.16 7.56
CA PRO A 171 -6.95 -0.86 7.49
C PRO A 171 -7.24 -1.25 6.03
N SER A 172 -6.99 -2.52 5.71
CA SER A 172 -7.10 -3.06 4.35
C SER A 172 -8.22 -4.10 4.18
N ASP A 173 -9.00 -4.30 5.21
CA ASP A 173 -10.04 -5.31 5.32
C ASP A 173 -11.32 -4.95 4.54
N MET A 174 -11.64 -3.68 4.35
CA MET A 174 -12.84 -3.14 3.69
C MET A 174 -14.15 -3.38 4.45
N MET A 175 -14.12 -3.51 5.78
CA MET A 175 -15.34 -3.57 6.59
C MET A 175 -15.95 -2.17 6.77
N ASP A 176 -17.28 -2.08 6.77
CA ASP A 176 -17.98 -0.80 6.95
C ASP A 176 -17.76 -0.24 8.37
N GLY A 177 -17.36 1.03 8.49
CA GLY A 177 -17.19 1.70 9.78
C GLY A 177 -15.87 1.43 10.51
N ARG A 178 -14.95 0.67 9.91
CA ARG A 178 -13.67 0.28 10.52
C ARG A 178 -12.74 1.45 10.84
N VAL A 179 -12.74 2.47 9.97
CA VAL A 179 -11.86 3.64 10.16
C VAL A 179 -12.30 4.44 11.39
N GLY A 180 -13.62 4.68 11.53
CA GLY A 180 -14.18 5.38 12.69
C GLY A 180 -13.97 4.64 13.99
N ALA A 181 -14.12 3.31 13.96
CA ALA A 181 -13.88 2.46 15.12
C ALA A 181 -12.41 2.47 15.56
N LEU A 182 -11.46 2.34 14.62
CA LEU A 182 -10.02 2.45 14.90
C LEU A 182 -9.65 3.84 15.41
N ARG A 183 -10.14 4.93 14.80
CA ARG A 183 -9.88 6.29 15.27
C ARG A 183 -10.37 6.49 16.69
N ALA A 184 -11.60 6.10 17.00
CA ALA A 184 -12.14 6.20 18.34
C ALA A 184 -11.32 5.41 19.38
N ALA A 185 -10.86 4.22 19.01
CA ALA A 185 -10.03 3.39 19.88
C ALA A 185 -8.63 4.01 20.12
N LEU A 186 -7.99 4.56 19.07
CA LEU A 186 -6.72 5.27 19.20
C LEU A 186 -6.81 6.49 20.11
N GLU A 187 -7.87 7.31 19.97
CA GLU A 187 -8.12 8.46 20.85
C GLU A 187 -8.30 8.03 22.31
N ALA A 188 -9.14 7.01 22.55
CA ALA A 188 -9.37 6.45 23.89
C ALA A 188 -8.11 5.82 24.50
N GLY A 189 -7.25 5.23 23.66
CA GLY A 189 -5.98 4.61 24.05
C GLY A 189 -4.82 5.59 24.23
N SER A 190 -5.03 6.89 24.05
CA SER A 190 -3.99 7.94 24.09
C SER A 190 -2.94 7.81 22.99
N PHE A 191 -3.34 7.34 21.78
CA PHE A 191 -2.52 7.24 20.58
C PHE A 191 -2.90 8.31 19.53
N GLN A 192 -3.11 9.56 19.95
CA GLN A 192 -3.62 10.66 19.13
C GLN A 192 -2.74 10.97 17.91
N ASP A 193 -1.43 10.71 18.02
CA ASP A 193 -0.46 11.01 16.96
C ASP A 193 -0.34 9.88 15.92
N VAL A 194 -0.98 8.73 16.13
CA VAL A 194 -0.98 7.63 15.17
C VAL A 194 -1.96 7.94 14.03
N MET A 195 -1.41 7.98 12.81
CA MET A 195 -2.18 8.28 11.60
C MET A 195 -2.95 7.06 11.09
N ILE A 196 -4.06 7.31 10.40
CA ILE A 196 -4.79 6.28 9.64
C ILE A 196 -4.67 6.57 8.15
N MET A 197 -4.03 5.65 7.39
CA MET A 197 -4.08 5.62 5.93
C MET A 197 -5.06 4.53 5.50
N SER A 198 -6.28 4.91 5.19
CA SER A 198 -7.29 3.92 4.80
C SER A 198 -7.08 3.39 3.40
N TYR A 199 -7.23 2.07 3.22
CA TYR A 199 -7.46 1.46 1.91
C TYR A 199 -8.90 1.79 1.46
N ALA A 200 -9.17 3.06 1.24
CA ALA A 200 -10.51 3.59 1.02
C ALA A 200 -11.14 3.14 -0.31
N ALA A 201 -10.32 2.75 -1.30
CA ALA A 201 -10.79 2.19 -2.56
C ALA A 201 -9.96 0.95 -2.93
N LYS A 202 -10.29 -0.20 -2.34
CA LYS A 202 -9.64 -1.49 -2.62
C LYS A 202 -10.55 -2.37 -3.46
N TYR A 203 -10.09 -2.72 -4.66
CA TYR A 203 -10.84 -3.50 -5.64
C TYR A 203 -10.53 -4.99 -5.58
N ALA A 204 -11.52 -5.83 -5.88
CA ALA A 204 -11.35 -7.28 -6.07
C ALA A 204 -10.58 -7.55 -7.37
N SER A 205 -9.26 -7.59 -7.29
CA SER A 205 -8.37 -7.55 -8.45
C SER A 205 -7.64 -8.87 -8.73
N ALA A 206 -7.43 -9.16 -10.02
CA ALA A 206 -6.56 -10.23 -10.50
C ALA A 206 -5.07 -9.95 -10.22
N PHE A 207 -4.68 -8.70 -9.97
CA PHE A 207 -3.28 -8.29 -9.76
C PHE A 207 -2.72 -8.63 -8.37
N TYR A 208 -3.47 -9.33 -7.49
CA TYR A 208 -2.99 -9.75 -6.17
C TYR A 208 -2.31 -11.13 -6.15
N GLY A 209 -2.20 -11.81 -7.31
CA GLY A 209 -1.66 -13.17 -7.37
C GLY A 209 -0.33 -13.37 -6.63
N PRO A 210 0.75 -12.63 -6.98
CA PRO A 210 2.05 -12.79 -6.34
C PRO A 210 2.07 -12.44 -4.84
N TYR A 211 1.24 -11.50 -4.39
CA TYR A 211 1.13 -11.15 -2.97
C TYR A 211 0.65 -12.31 -2.10
N ARG A 212 -0.28 -13.12 -2.60
CA ARG A 212 -0.78 -14.30 -1.87
C ARG A 212 0.33 -15.31 -1.57
N GLU A 213 1.22 -15.54 -2.54
CA GLU A 213 2.42 -16.33 -2.33
C GLU A 213 3.35 -15.67 -1.32
N ALA A 214 3.54 -14.36 -1.44
CA ALA A 214 4.48 -13.60 -0.63
C ALA A 214 4.15 -13.62 0.86
N ILE A 215 2.87 -13.47 1.24
CA ILE A 215 2.41 -13.49 2.64
C ILE A 215 1.99 -14.89 3.13
N GLY A 216 2.05 -15.91 2.27
CA GLY A 216 1.59 -17.26 2.61
C GLY A 216 0.08 -17.33 2.88
N SER A 217 -0.71 -16.44 2.25
CA SER A 217 -2.18 -16.49 2.34
C SER A 217 -2.69 -17.77 1.69
N ALA A 218 -3.52 -18.51 2.41
CA ALA A 218 -4.15 -19.71 1.90
C ALA A 218 -4.93 -19.42 0.60
N LYS A 219 -4.94 -20.35 -0.33
CA LYS A 219 -5.95 -20.32 -1.40
C LYS A 219 -7.29 -20.47 -0.70
N LEU A 220 -8.21 -19.53 -0.97
CA LEU A 220 -9.59 -19.63 -0.48
C LEU A 220 -10.09 -21.05 -0.74
N ALA A 221 -10.48 -21.76 0.31
CA ALA A 221 -10.98 -23.11 0.17
C ALA A 221 -12.28 -23.09 -0.65
N ALA A 222 -12.49 -24.13 -1.45
CA ALA A 222 -13.72 -24.25 -2.23
C ALA A 222 -14.95 -24.17 -1.30
N GLY A 223 -15.86 -23.24 -1.59
CA GLY A 223 -17.09 -23.04 -0.80
C GLY A 223 -17.01 -21.99 0.32
N GLN A 224 -15.86 -21.36 0.55
CA GLN A 224 -15.72 -20.28 1.55
C GLN A 224 -15.98 -18.87 1.00
N GLY A 225 -16.60 -18.75 -0.17
CA GLY A 225 -16.86 -17.45 -0.79
C GLY A 225 -15.66 -16.86 -1.53
N ASP A 226 -15.78 -15.60 -1.92
CA ASP A 226 -14.70 -14.83 -2.52
C ASP A 226 -14.60 -13.46 -1.83
N LYS A 227 -13.51 -12.72 -2.10
CA LYS A 227 -13.29 -11.40 -1.50
C LYS A 227 -14.19 -10.29 -2.09
N LYS A 228 -15.04 -10.59 -3.09
CA LYS A 228 -15.96 -9.63 -3.73
C LYS A 228 -17.14 -9.23 -2.83
N THR A 229 -17.33 -9.92 -1.72
CA THR A 229 -18.35 -9.56 -0.72
C THR A 229 -17.96 -8.34 0.11
N TYR A 230 -16.68 -7.91 0.06
CA TYR A 230 -16.18 -6.75 0.77
C TYR A 230 -15.17 -5.91 -0.03
N GLN A 231 -14.50 -6.45 -1.05
CA GLN A 231 -13.69 -5.67 -1.97
C GLN A 231 -14.55 -5.20 -3.14
N MET A 232 -14.31 -3.97 -3.61
CA MET A 232 -15.10 -3.29 -4.64
C MET A 232 -15.02 -3.99 -6.00
N ASP A 233 -16.10 -3.87 -6.76
CA ASP A 233 -16.13 -4.36 -8.15
C ASP A 233 -15.22 -3.51 -9.04
N PRO A 234 -14.28 -4.13 -9.81
CA PRO A 234 -13.42 -3.41 -10.75
C PRO A 234 -14.17 -2.57 -11.80
N ALA A 235 -15.43 -2.83 -12.05
CA ALA A 235 -16.26 -2.08 -12.99
C ALA A 235 -16.82 -0.76 -12.43
N ASN A 236 -16.71 -0.54 -11.09
CA ASN A 236 -17.30 0.61 -10.43
C ASN A 236 -16.29 1.74 -10.20
N THR A 237 -16.70 2.96 -10.48
CA THR A 237 -15.89 4.17 -10.26
C THR A 237 -16.53 5.14 -9.26
N ASP A 238 -17.86 5.33 -9.30
CA ASP A 238 -18.55 6.25 -8.39
C ASP A 238 -18.68 5.69 -6.96
N GLU A 239 -18.66 4.38 -6.81
CA GLU A 239 -18.58 3.71 -5.51
C GLU A 239 -17.33 4.13 -4.75
N ALA A 240 -16.16 4.21 -5.41
CA ALA A 240 -14.91 4.65 -4.80
C ALA A 240 -15.01 6.05 -4.16
N LEU A 241 -15.74 6.97 -4.78
CA LEU A 241 -15.93 8.30 -4.19
C LEU A 241 -16.80 8.27 -2.92
N ARG A 242 -17.77 7.35 -2.85
CA ARG A 242 -18.60 7.17 -1.65
C ARG A 242 -17.80 6.54 -0.52
N GLU A 243 -17.04 5.48 -0.81
CA GLU A 243 -16.18 4.80 0.17
C GLU A 243 -15.14 5.78 0.77
N VAL A 244 -14.45 6.53 -0.11
CA VAL A 244 -13.47 7.52 0.33
C VAL A 244 -14.12 8.63 1.18
N ALA A 245 -15.31 9.10 0.80
CA ALA A 245 -16.03 10.11 1.57
C ALA A 245 -16.39 9.62 2.98
N LEU A 246 -16.79 8.35 3.11
CA LEU A 246 -17.08 7.73 4.41
C LEU A 246 -15.81 7.62 5.26
N ASP A 247 -14.74 7.07 4.73
CA ASP A 247 -13.47 6.91 5.44
C ASP A 247 -12.88 8.26 5.91
N ILE A 248 -13.02 9.33 5.10
CA ILE A 248 -12.63 10.69 5.51
C ILE A 248 -13.51 11.19 6.66
N ALA A 249 -14.82 11.01 6.56
CA ALA A 249 -15.76 11.41 7.62
C ALA A 249 -15.54 10.62 8.92
N GLU A 250 -15.06 9.40 8.83
CA GLU A 250 -14.67 8.53 9.94
C GLU A 250 -13.30 8.87 10.56
N GLY A 251 -12.52 9.75 9.97
CA GLY A 251 -11.26 10.25 10.54
C GLY A 251 -9.99 9.66 9.93
N ALA A 252 -10.02 9.23 8.66
CA ALA A 252 -8.81 8.92 7.91
C ALA A 252 -7.96 10.18 7.69
N ASP A 253 -6.65 10.12 7.96
CA ASP A 253 -5.69 11.19 7.69
C ASP A 253 -5.23 11.19 6.24
N MET A 254 -5.19 10.01 5.64
CA MET A 254 -4.77 9.75 4.26
C MET A 254 -5.64 8.66 3.65
N VAL A 255 -5.79 8.68 2.34
CA VAL A 255 -6.59 7.69 1.60
C VAL A 255 -5.77 7.00 0.53
N MET A 256 -6.09 5.73 0.23
CA MET A 256 -5.33 4.91 -0.71
C MET A 256 -6.25 4.20 -1.69
N VAL A 257 -5.79 4.12 -2.95
CA VAL A 257 -6.38 3.30 -4.01
C VAL A 257 -5.52 2.04 -4.22
N LYS A 258 -6.13 0.87 -4.27
CA LYS A 258 -5.48 -0.41 -4.51
C LYS A 258 -6.32 -1.30 -5.45
N PRO A 259 -5.75 -1.80 -6.56
CA PRO A 259 -4.41 -1.56 -7.14
C PRO A 259 -4.19 -0.15 -7.66
N GLY A 260 -2.97 0.12 -8.15
CA GLY A 260 -2.56 1.45 -8.60
C GLY A 260 -2.72 1.71 -10.10
N LEU A 261 -1.81 1.19 -10.96
CA LEU A 261 -1.76 1.52 -12.39
C LEU A 261 -3.07 1.29 -13.16
N PRO A 262 -3.80 0.18 -12.96
CA PRO A 262 -5.08 -0.03 -13.64
C PRO A 262 -6.20 0.91 -13.19
N TYR A 263 -5.98 1.69 -12.11
CA TYR A 263 -6.97 2.56 -11.45
C TYR A 263 -6.50 4.01 -11.35
N LEU A 264 -5.64 4.48 -12.28
CA LEU A 264 -5.17 5.88 -12.30
C LEU A 264 -6.30 6.89 -12.48
N ASP A 265 -7.38 6.52 -13.15
CA ASP A 265 -8.61 7.30 -13.26
C ASP A 265 -9.27 7.51 -11.89
N ILE A 266 -9.33 6.46 -11.05
CA ILE A 266 -9.85 6.52 -9.68
C ILE A 266 -8.93 7.39 -8.81
N VAL A 267 -7.61 7.16 -8.88
CA VAL A 267 -6.61 7.97 -8.17
C VAL A 267 -6.80 9.46 -8.47
N GLN A 268 -6.90 9.82 -9.75
CA GLN A 268 -7.08 11.21 -10.17
C GLN A 268 -8.40 11.80 -9.68
N ARG A 269 -9.50 11.03 -9.78
CA ARG A 269 -10.82 11.47 -9.31
C ARG A 269 -10.81 11.75 -7.81
N ILE A 270 -10.22 10.86 -7.00
CA ILE A 270 -10.14 11.01 -5.55
C ILE A 270 -9.28 12.23 -5.19
N ALA A 271 -8.07 12.34 -5.73
CA ALA A 271 -7.17 13.44 -5.45
C ALA A 271 -7.80 14.81 -5.78
N GLN A 272 -8.52 14.90 -6.91
CA GLN A 272 -9.19 16.13 -7.33
C GLN A 272 -10.46 16.45 -6.54
N THR A 273 -11.21 15.43 -6.12
CA THR A 273 -12.49 15.61 -5.43
C THR A 273 -12.29 16.01 -3.97
N PHE A 274 -11.37 15.33 -3.28
CA PHE A 274 -11.26 15.48 -1.82
C PHE A 274 -10.09 16.36 -1.38
N SER A 275 -9.09 16.57 -2.24
CA SER A 275 -7.87 17.33 -1.88
C SER A 275 -7.19 16.80 -0.61
N MET A 276 -7.34 15.51 -0.34
CA MET A 276 -6.70 14.78 0.75
C MET A 276 -5.36 14.19 0.29
N PRO A 277 -4.40 13.97 1.21
CA PRO A 277 -3.22 13.17 0.91
C PRO A 277 -3.65 11.80 0.36
N THR A 278 -3.36 11.58 -0.92
CA THR A 278 -3.79 10.39 -1.65
C THR A 278 -2.60 9.53 -2.01
N TYR A 279 -2.73 8.22 -1.83
CA TYR A 279 -1.74 7.23 -2.18
C TYR A 279 -2.31 6.19 -3.13
N ALA A 280 -1.43 5.55 -3.88
CA ALA A 280 -1.77 4.38 -4.71
C ALA A 280 -0.84 3.22 -4.37
N PHE A 281 -1.37 2.01 -4.29
CA PHE A 281 -0.52 0.84 -4.09
C PHE A 281 -0.20 0.20 -5.45
N GLN A 282 1.06 0.32 -5.89
CA GLN A 282 1.59 -0.47 -7.00
C GLN A 282 1.79 -1.90 -6.52
N VAL A 283 0.77 -2.74 -6.75
CA VAL A 283 0.69 -4.07 -6.14
C VAL A 283 1.61 -5.10 -6.79
N SER A 284 1.70 -6.25 -6.16
CA SER A 284 2.59 -7.35 -6.55
C SER A 284 2.45 -7.81 -8.00
N GLY A 285 1.23 -7.84 -8.54
CA GLY A 285 0.99 -8.18 -9.95
C GLY A 285 1.49 -7.11 -10.91
N GLU A 286 1.37 -5.84 -10.55
CA GLU A 286 1.94 -4.73 -11.32
C GLU A 286 3.47 -4.79 -11.32
N TYR A 287 4.06 -5.06 -10.15
CA TYR A 287 5.50 -5.29 -10.00
C TYR A 287 5.97 -6.45 -10.88
N ALA A 288 5.35 -7.62 -10.73
CA ALA A 288 5.71 -8.83 -11.47
C ALA A 288 5.57 -8.66 -12.99
N MET A 289 4.54 -7.97 -13.45
CA MET A 289 4.30 -7.66 -14.86
C MET A 289 5.41 -6.79 -15.45
N LEU A 290 5.82 -5.73 -14.75
CA LEU A 290 6.93 -4.86 -15.19
C LEU A 290 8.24 -5.63 -15.21
N MET A 291 8.54 -6.39 -14.14
CA MET A 291 9.77 -7.19 -14.07
C MET A 291 9.82 -8.28 -15.13
N ALA A 292 8.71 -8.97 -15.40
CA ALA A 292 8.66 -9.98 -16.44
C ALA A 292 8.92 -9.37 -17.84
N ALA A 293 8.33 -8.23 -18.16
CA ALA A 293 8.55 -7.54 -19.42
C ALA A 293 10.00 -7.05 -19.56
N ALA A 294 10.58 -6.54 -18.47
CA ALA A 294 11.98 -6.09 -18.45
C ALA A 294 12.96 -7.26 -18.60
N GLN A 295 12.75 -8.36 -17.88
CA GLN A 295 13.60 -9.57 -18.00
C GLN A 295 13.59 -10.20 -19.39
N ASN A 296 12.48 -10.07 -20.13
CA ASN A 296 12.39 -10.50 -21.51
C ASN A 296 12.96 -9.48 -22.51
N GLY A 297 13.49 -8.34 -22.04
CA GLY A 297 14.04 -7.30 -22.90
C GLY A 297 12.99 -6.49 -23.70
N TRP A 298 11.71 -6.59 -23.34
CA TRP A 298 10.64 -5.87 -24.03
C TRP A 298 10.49 -4.43 -23.53
N LEU A 299 10.89 -4.16 -22.29
CA LEU A 299 10.92 -2.84 -21.69
C LEU A 299 12.30 -2.56 -21.09
N ASP A 300 12.72 -1.29 -21.17
CA ASP A 300 13.83 -0.79 -20.36
C ASP A 300 13.36 -0.70 -18.90
N GLU A 301 14.00 -1.44 -18.02
CA GLU A 301 13.55 -1.62 -16.64
C GLU A 301 13.54 -0.31 -15.84
N GLU A 302 14.64 0.44 -15.89
CA GLU A 302 14.79 1.68 -15.10
C GLU A 302 13.80 2.75 -15.55
N ARG A 303 13.63 2.88 -16.87
CA ARG A 303 12.68 3.82 -17.46
C ARG A 303 11.24 3.42 -17.13
N ALA A 304 10.90 2.14 -17.21
CA ALA A 304 9.55 1.64 -16.91
C ALA A 304 9.18 1.84 -15.43
N ILE A 305 10.14 1.62 -14.50
CA ILE A 305 9.97 1.91 -13.09
C ILE A 305 9.66 3.40 -12.89
N LEU A 306 10.53 4.29 -13.37
CA LEU A 306 10.37 5.73 -13.16
C LEU A 306 9.12 6.28 -13.87
N GLU A 307 8.77 5.79 -15.05
CA GLU A 307 7.57 6.21 -15.77
C GLU A 307 6.29 5.80 -15.04
N SER A 308 6.22 4.57 -14.54
CA SER A 308 5.07 4.08 -13.78
C SER A 308 4.85 4.90 -12.50
N LEU A 309 5.93 5.19 -11.75
CA LEU A 309 5.86 5.99 -10.53
C LEU A 309 5.52 7.47 -10.82
N THR A 310 6.04 8.01 -11.93
CA THR A 310 5.66 9.35 -12.39
C THR A 310 4.18 9.42 -12.78
N ALA A 311 3.60 8.33 -13.30
CA ALA A 311 2.18 8.28 -13.63
C ALA A 311 1.29 8.42 -12.39
N PHE A 312 1.65 7.79 -11.26
CA PHE A 312 0.96 7.97 -9.98
C PHE A 312 1.06 9.41 -9.48
N LYS A 313 2.28 9.97 -9.47
CA LYS A 313 2.49 11.36 -9.04
C LYS A 313 1.70 12.34 -9.90
N ARG A 314 1.67 12.13 -11.23
CA ARG A 314 0.89 12.95 -12.17
C ARG A 314 -0.62 12.82 -11.93
N ALA A 315 -1.10 11.66 -11.49
CA ALA A 315 -2.49 11.45 -11.10
C ALA A 315 -2.84 12.10 -9.75
N GLY A 316 -1.85 12.56 -8.98
CA GLY A 316 -2.03 13.24 -7.70
C GLY A 316 -1.76 12.38 -6.46
N ALA A 317 -1.08 11.25 -6.60
CA ALA A 317 -0.80 10.34 -5.48
C ALA A 317 0.69 10.12 -5.21
N GLY A 318 1.04 9.92 -3.93
CA GLY A 318 2.22 9.18 -3.53
C GLY A 318 2.05 7.68 -3.81
N THR A 319 3.12 6.90 -3.73
CA THR A 319 3.07 5.49 -4.15
C THR A 319 3.66 4.56 -3.11
N ILE A 320 2.89 3.53 -2.74
CA ILE A 320 3.41 2.36 -2.01
C ILE A 320 3.87 1.35 -3.06
N THR A 321 5.16 0.98 -3.00
CA THR A 321 5.76 0.14 -4.04
C THR A 321 6.93 -0.68 -3.53
N TYR A 322 7.13 -1.85 -4.12
CA TYR A 322 8.34 -2.65 -3.93
C TYR A 322 9.56 -2.07 -4.66
N PHE A 323 9.36 -1.17 -5.62
CA PHE A 323 10.45 -0.50 -6.33
C PHE A 323 11.07 0.67 -5.56
N ALA A 324 10.55 1.07 -4.40
CA ALA A 324 10.96 2.28 -3.70
C ALA A 324 12.48 2.46 -3.55
N PRO A 325 13.28 1.48 -3.05
CA PRO A 325 14.72 1.68 -2.91
C PRO A 325 15.46 1.77 -4.25
N ARG A 326 14.98 1.06 -5.26
CA ARG A 326 15.55 1.15 -6.61
C ARG A 326 15.24 2.50 -7.26
N ALA A 327 14.00 2.93 -7.17
CA ALA A 327 13.56 4.21 -7.69
C ALA A 327 14.30 5.38 -7.00
N ALA A 328 14.45 5.34 -5.67
CA ALA A 328 15.19 6.37 -4.95
C ALA A 328 16.64 6.51 -5.46
N ARG A 329 17.36 5.38 -5.66
CA ARG A 329 18.71 5.40 -6.24
C ARG A 329 18.74 5.97 -7.67
N LEU A 330 17.75 5.63 -8.50
CA LEU A 330 17.63 6.17 -9.86
C LEU A 330 17.33 7.67 -9.87
N LEU A 331 16.73 8.19 -8.81
CA LEU A 331 16.45 9.61 -8.62
C LEU A 331 17.64 10.37 -8.01
N GLY A 332 18.73 9.69 -7.67
CA GLY A 332 19.97 10.29 -7.19
C GLY A 332 20.10 10.37 -5.66
N ALA A 333 19.34 9.55 -4.91
CA ALA A 333 19.41 9.46 -3.45
C ALA A 333 20.58 8.58 -2.97
#